data_2b0539ac3b4123559ae589acfdf37c5d
#
_entry.id   2b0539ac3b4123559ae589acfdf37c5d
#
_cell.length_a   1.000
_cell.length_b   1.000
_cell.length_c   1.000
_cell.angle_alpha   90.00
_cell.angle_beta   90.00
_cell.angle_gamma   90.00
#
_symmetry.space_group_name_H-M   'P 1'
#
loop_
_entity.id
_entity.type
_entity.pdbx_description
1 polymer ?
#
loop_
_entity_poly.entity_id
_entity_poly.type
_entity_poly.pdbx_seq_one_letter_code
_entity_poly.pdbx_strand_id
1 'polypeptide(L)'
;MKRTILALSASVAAVFAVGVGSAAAAAPTLTIQHQVKGCHNWSLNAGPMRVSQTVHLAKGGSLTITNSDVMPHQLIKLSGAPVVMKLTSVGNPSVGMMKAPYAPGLMAHMSAKLKVSFAKAGTYTFTTKAGEDYMKGVKTVGEDNVLKLKVIVA
;
A
#
# COMPACT_ATOMS: atom_id res chain seq x y z
N MET A 1 67.46 -44.08 -26.34
CA MET A 1 66.33 -43.25 -26.75
C MET A 1 65.30 -43.21 -25.62
N LYS A 2 65.21 -42.09 -24.86
CA LYS A 2 64.25 -41.92 -23.76
C LYS A 2 63.14 -41.00 -24.29
N ARG A 3 61.89 -41.47 -24.32
CA ARG A 3 60.72 -40.70 -24.67
C ARG A 3 60.10 -40.13 -23.40
N THR A 4 60.10 -38.81 -23.30
CA THR A 4 59.44 -38.06 -22.24
C THR A 4 57.98 -37.78 -22.67
N ILE A 5 57.03 -38.27 -21.91
CA ILE A 5 55.59 -38.00 -22.11
C ILE A 5 55.23 -36.79 -21.22
N LEU A 6 54.85 -35.66 -21.88
CA LEU A 6 54.26 -34.49 -21.19
C LEU A 6 52.78 -34.76 -20.99
N ALA A 7 52.36 -34.82 -19.71
CA ALA A 7 50.96 -34.82 -19.38
C ALA A 7 50.42 -33.37 -19.26
N LEU A 8 49.46 -33.05 -20.10
CA LEU A 8 48.77 -31.75 -20.11
C LEU A 8 47.53 -31.87 -19.20
N SER A 9 47.61 -31.28 -18.02
CA SER A 9 46.47 -31.20 -17.11
C SER A 9 45.61 -29.97 -17.46
N ALA A 10 44.38 -30.21 -17.99
CA ALA A 10 43.39 -29.18 -18.23
C ALA A 10 42.59 -28.93 -16.93
N SER A 11 42.79 -27.77 -16.33
CA SER A 11 41.98 -27.30 -15.19
C SER A 11 40.67 -26.70 -15.67
N VAL A 12 39.54 -27.34 -15.40
CA VAL A 12 38.20 -26.82 -15.63
C VAL A 12 37.86 -25.93 -14.47
N ALA A 13 37.84 -24.61 -14.69
CA ALA A 13 37.31 -23.66 -13.72
C ALA A 13 35.78 -23.63 -13.81
N ALA A 14 35.08 -24.19 -12.84
CA ALA A 14 33.64 -24.09 -12.69
C ALA A 14 33.28 -22.70 -12.18
N VAL A 15 32.72 -21.84 -13.03
CA VAL A 15 32.16 -20.54 -12.62
C VAL A 15 30.79 -20.78 -12.03
N PHE A 16 30.69 -20.73 -10.70
CA PHE A 16 29.39 -20.68 -10.00
C PHE A 16 28.80 -19.28 -10.15
N ALA A 17 27.84 -19.11 -11.05
CA ALA A 17 27.00 -17.92 -11.10
C ALA A 17 26.09 -17.94 -9.88
N VAL A 18 26.45 -17.17 -8.84
CA VAL A 18 25.55 -16.90 -7.71
C VAL A 18 24.46 -15.98 -8.23
N GLY A 19 23.31 -16.55 -8.56
CA GLY A 19 22.13 -15.80 -8.88
C GLY A 19 21.68 -15.00 -7.64
N VAL A 20 21.95 -13.70 -7.58
CA VAL A 20 21.36 -12.78 -6.61
C VAL A 20 19.87 -12.69 -6.95
N GLY A 21 19.08 -13.58 -6.35
CA GLY A 21 17.63 -13.46 -6.37
C GLY A 21 17.25 -12.15 -5.71
N SER A 22 16.76 -11.18 -6.50
CA SER A 22 16.17 -9.97 -5.96
C SER A 22 14.96 -10.36 -5.12
N ALA A 23 15.10 -10.34 -3.80
CA ALA A 23 13.95 -10.47 -2.91
C ALA A 23 12.96 -9.35 -3.27
N ALA A 24 11.78 -9.72 -3.73
CA ALA A 24 10.73 -8.74 -4.01
C ALA A 24 10.43 -7.99 -2.71
N ALA A 25 10.67 -6.68 -2.70
CA ALA A 25 10.36 -5.85 -1.54
C ALA A 25 8.87 -6.01 -1.19
N ALA A 26 8.58 -6.20 0.09
CA ALA A 26 7.21 -6.31 0.55
C ALA A 26 6.42 -5.05 0.14
N ALA A 27 5.17 -5.26 -0.30
CA ALA A 27 4.31 -4.15 -0.68
C ALA A 27 4.12 -3.19 0.51
N PRO A 28 4.29 -1.87 0.32
CA PRO A 28 4.14 -0.92 1.41
C PRO A 28 2.73 -0.95 1.99
N THR A 29 2.64 -0.70 3.29
CA THR A 29 1.39 -0.65 4.04
C THR A 29 1.18 0.73 4.63
N LEU A 30 0.00 1.31 4.40
CA LEU A 30 -0.49 2.50 5.08
C LEU A 30 -1.52 2.07 6.13
N THR A 31 -1.39 2.61 7.34
CA THR A 31 -2.34 2.35 8.43
C THR A 31 -2.98 3.65 8.88
N ILE A 32 -4.31 3.75 8.76
CA ILE A 32 -5.09 4.89 9.23
C ILE A 32 -5.41 4.66 10.72
N GLN A 33 -5.18 5.67 11.54
CA GLN A 33 -5.49 5.63 12.98
C GLN A 33 -6.08 6.95 13.43
N HIS A 34 -6.96 6.86 14.42
CA HIS A 34 -7.42 8.02 15.18
C HIS A 34 -6.29 8.54 16.07
N GLN A 35 -6.14 9.85 16.15
CA GLN A 35 -5.15 10.54 16.96
C GLN A 35 -5.82 11.51 17.93
N VAL A 36 -5.21 11.71 19.09
CA VAL A 36 -5.70 12.67 20.12
C VAL A 36 -5.68 14.11 19.59
N LYS A 37 -4.74 14.42 18.68
CA LYS A 37 -4.68 15.71 17.99
C LYS A 37 -4.69 15.45 16.49
N GLY A 38 -5.54 16.16 15.75
CA GLY A 38 -5.63 16.04 14.29
C GLY A 38 -6.43 14.81 13.85
N CYS A 39 -7.43 14.42 14.60
CA CYS A 39 -8.39 13.32 14.36
C CYS A 39 -7.83 12.08 13.66
N HIS A 40 -7.47 12.15 12.38
CA HIS A 40 -6.99 11.00 11.61
C HIS A 40 -5.63 11.28 10.98
N ASN A 41 -4.76 10.32 11.09
CA ASN A 41 -3.47 10.29 10.41
C ASN A 41 -3.21 8.88 9.89
N TRP A 42 -2.26 8.76 8.96
CA TRP A 42 -1.76 7.47 8.55
C TRP A 42 -0.25 7.35 8.67
N SER A 43 0.22 6.15 8.99
CA SER A 43 1.62 5.77 8.97
C SER A 43 1.94 4.95 7.74
N LEU A 44 3.09 5.17 7.14
CA LEU A 44 3.66 4.33 6.09
C LEU A 44 4.65 3.34 6.73
N ASN A 45 4.41 2.03 6.55
CA ASN A 45 5.26 0.95 7.07
C ASN A 45 5.60 1.11 8.57
N ALA A 46 4.58 1.42 9.38
CA ALA A 46 4.70 1.72 10.82
C ALA A 46 5.63 2.91 11.15
N GLY A 47 5.91 3.77 10.18
CA GLY A 47 6.66 5.01 10.38
C GLY A 47 5.83 6.12 11.04
N PRO A 48 6.30 7.36 11.02
CA PRO A 48 5.61 8.49 11.65
C PRO A 48 4.19 8.70 11.12
N MET A 49 3.28 9.03 12.04
CA MET A 49 1.90 9.41 11.72
C MET A 49 1.86 10.80 11.09
N ARG A 50 1.24 10.93 9.92
CA ARG A 50 1.13 12.18 9.17
C ARG A 50 -0.19 12.26 8.42
N VAL A 51 -0.70 13.46 8.20
CA VAL A 51 -1.86 13.73 7.34
C VAL A 51 -1.53 13.45 5.86
N SER A 52 -0.28 13.69 5.46
CA SER A 52 0.18 13.53 4.07
C SER A 52 1.31 12.49 4.00
N GLN A 53 1.18 11.54 3.07
CA GLN A 53 2.18 10.50 2.81
C GLN A 53 2.57 10.47 1.32
N THR A 54 3.82 10.08 1.06
CA THR A 54 4.30 9.80 -0.30
C THR A 54 4.84 8.37 -0.35
N VAL A 55 4.42 7.61 -1.35
CA VAL A 55 4.82 6.21 -1.58
C VAL A 55 5.48 6.10 -2.95
N HIS A 56 6.60 5.39 -3.01
CA HIS A 56 7.28 5.03 -4.26
C HIS A 56 7.08 3.55 -4.56
N LEU A 57 6.70 3.22 -5.78
CA LEU A 57 6.45 1.86 -6.25
C LEU A 57 7.12 1.63 -7.60
N ALA A 58 7.51 0.40 -7.87
CA ALA A 58 7.80 -0.03 -9.23
C ALA A 58 6.51 -0.18 -10.04
N LYS A 59 6.60 -0.08 -11.36
CA LYS A 59 5.49 -0.36 -12.29
C LYS A 59 4.89 -1.74 -12.02
N GLY A 60 3.58 -1.83 -11.98
CA GLY A 60 2.86 -3.05 -11.60
C GLY A 60 2.78 -3.28 -10.08
N GLY A 61 3.40 -2.41 -9.28
CA GLY A 61 3.38 -2.48 -7.83
C GLY A 61 2.00 -2.24 -7.22
N SER A 62 1.91 -2.53 -5.93
CA SER A 62 0.68 -2.31 -5.16
C SER A 62 1.01 -1.84 -3.76
N LEU A 63 0.06 -1.20 -3.11
CA LEU A 63 0.09 -0.87 -1.69
C LEU A 63 -1.15 -1.42 -0.99
N THR A 64 -1.06 -1.63 0.32
CA THR A 64 -2.20 -2.01 1.17
C THR A 64 -2.50 -0.87 2.14
N ILE A 65 -3.78 -0.52 2.27
CA ILE A 65 -4.25 0.44 3.27
C ILE A 65 -5.08 -0.33 4.29
N THR A 66 -4.77 -0.16 5.58
CA THR A 66 -5.51 -0.76 6.69
C THR A 66 -6.19 0.36 7.46
N ASN A 67 -7.49 0.22 7.66
CA ASN A 67 -8.25 1.06 8.57
C ASN A 67 -8.10 0.51 10.00
N SER A 68 -7.33 1.17 10.86
CA SER A 68 -7.23 0.83 12.30
C SER A 68 -8.05 1.79 13.17
N ASP A 69 -8.98 2.51 12.56
CA ASP A 69 -9.95 3.37 13.21
C ASP A 69 -11.32 2.68 13.29
N VAL A 70 -12.14 3.08 14.26
CA VAL A 70 -13.54 2.66 14.38
C VAL A 70 -14.43 3.29 13.32
N MET A 71 -13.98 4.42 12.73
CA MET A 71 -14.71 5.15 11.70
C MET A 71 -14.46 4.58 10.33
N PRO A 72 -15.45 4.59 9.43
CA PRO A 72 -15.24 4.24 8.02
C PRO A 72 -14.38 5.28 7.32
N HIS A 73 -13.49 4.82 6.44
CA HIS A 73 -12.68 5.67 5.57
C HIS A 73 -12.79 5.20 4.12
N GLN A 74 -13.01 6.13 3.21
CA GLN A 74 -13.02 5.83 1.76
C GLN A 74 -11.81 6.47 1.09
N LEU A 75 -11.04 5.66 0.35
CA LEU A 75 -9.99 6.16 -0.52
C LEU A 75 -10.61 6.68 -1.82
N ILE A 76 -10.35 7.95 -2.15
CA ILE A 76 -10.82 8.62 -3.35
C ILE A 76 -9.62 8.98 -4.20
N LYS A 77 -9.58 8.50 -5.46
CA LYS A 77 -8.56 8.88 -6.43
C LYS A 77 -8.88 10.26 -7.01
N LEU A 78 -7.94 11.20 -6.90
CA LEU A 78 -8.06 12.56 -7.45
C LEU A 78 -7.43 12.67 -8.84
N SER A 79 -6.25 12.03 -9.04
CA SER A 79 -5.53 12.10 -10.31
C SER A 79 -4.74 10.84 -10.62
N GLY A 80 -4.21 10.75 -11.84
CA GLY A 80 -3.42 9.63 -12.33
C GLY A 80 -4.23 8.65 -13.18
N ALA A 81 -3.55 7.68 -13.79
CA ALA A 81 -4.17 6.63 -14.59
C ALA A 81 -5.16 5.77 -13.77
N PRO A 82 -6.01 4.96 -14.41
CA PRO A 82 -6.87 4.01 -13.70
C PRO A 82 -6.06 3.09 -12.77
N VAL A 83 -6.63 2.78 -11.61
CA VAL A 83 -6.09 1.84 -10.61
C VAL A 83 -7.13 0.79 -10.28
N VAL A 84 -6.68 -0.36 -9.80
CA VAL A 84 -7.58 -1.40 -9.27
C VAL A 84 -7.58 -1.29 -7.76
N MET A 85 -8.75 -1.05 -7.17
CA MET A 85 -8.99 -1.05 -5.73
C MET A 85 -9.77 -2.31 -5.36
N LYS A 86 -9.20 -3.14 -4.49
CA LYS A 86 -9.83 -4.39 -4.03
C LYS A 86 -9.83 -4.43 -2.50
N LEU A 87 -11.02 -4.53 -1.92
CA LEU A 87 -11.15 -4.83 -0.50
C LEU A 87 -10.70 -6.28 -0.27
N THR A 88 -9.61 -6.45 0.48
CA THR A 88 -9.00 -7.78 0.76
C THR A 88 -9.41 -8.32 2.12
N SER A 89 -9.93 -7.44 2.99
CA SER A 89 -10.56 -7.78 4.28
C SER A 89 -11.64 -6.75 4.57
N VAL A 90 -12.80 -7.21 4.98
CA VAL A 90 -13.90 -6.32 5.43
C VAL A 90 -13.66 -5.74 6.83
N GLY A 91 -12.69 -6.29 7.56
CA GLY A 91 -12.43 -5.91 8.95
C GLY A 91 -13.42 -6.56 9.93
N ASN A 92 -13.59 -5.93 11.08
CA ASN A 92 -14.51 -6.39 12.12
C ASN A 92 -15.92 -5.79 11.92
N PRO A 93 -16.90 -6.57 11.43
CA PRO A 93 -18.25 -6.06 11.16
C PRO A 93 -19.02 -5.65 12.41
N SER A 94 -18.56 -6.04 13.59
CA SER A 94 -19.13 -5.60 14.87
C SER A 94 -18.73 -4.17 15.26
N VAL A 95 -17.74 -3.61 14.56
CA VAL A 95 -17.23 -2.25 14.80
C VAL A 95 -17.48 -1.41 13.55
N GLY A 96 -18.38 -0.48 13.64
CA GLY A 96 -18.78 0.41 12.53
C GLY A 96 -20.28 0.25 12.20
N MET A 97 -20.85 1.27 11.55
CA MET A 97 -22.29 1.38 11.34
C MET A 97 -22.74 1.07 9.91
N MET A 98 -21.81 0.73 9.01
CA MET A 98 -22.11 0.54 7.59
C MET A 98 -22.29 -0.95 7.24
N LYS A 99 -23.28 -1.22 6.38
CA LYS A 99 -23.57 -2.54 5.83
C LYS A 99 -23.18 -2.65 4.37
N ALA A 100 -22.86 -3.85 3.91
CA ALA A 100 -22.67 -4.14 2.50
C ALA A 100 -23.93 -3.85 1.65
N PRO A 101 -23.83 -3.52 0.36
CA PRO A 101 -22.57 -3.46 -0.42
C PRO A 101 -21.78 -2.19 -0.15
N TYR A 102 -20.43 -2.31 -0.14
CA TYR A 102 -19.56 -1.18 0.11
C TYR A 102 -19.17 -0.46 -1.19
N ALA A 103 -19.12 0.87 -1.14
CA ALA A 103 -18.62 1.66 -2.25
C ALA A 103 -17.14 1.32 -2.56
N PRO A 104 -16.68 1.47 -3.81
CA PRO A 104 -15.27 1.29 -4.15
C PRO A 104 -14.35 2.13 -3.27
N GLY A 105 -13.28 1.51 -2.76
CA GLY A 105 -12.32 2.19 -1.89
C GLY A 105 -12.76 2.36 -0.43
N LEU A 106 -13.98 1.92 -0.07
CA LEU A 106 -14.49 2.05 1.29
C LEU A 106 -13.97 0.93 2.21
N MET A 107 -13.31 1.34 3.28
CA MET A 107 -12.92 0.53 4.43
C MET A 107 -13.87 0.82 5.58
N ALA A 108 -15.02 0.11 5.58
CA ALA A 108 -16.17 0.41 6.42
C ALA A 108 -15.96 0.08 7.90
N HIS A 109 -15.05 -0.82 8.21
CA HIS A 109 -14.87 -1.36 9.56
C HIS A 109 -13.41 -1.30 10.00
N MET A 110 -13.20 -1.30 11.30
CA MET A 110 -11.87 -1.46 11.88
C MET A 110 -11.21 -2.76 11.39
N SER A 111 -9.93 -2.70 11.07
CA SER A 111 -9.13 -3.78 10.46
C SER A 111 -9.51 -4.12 9.01
N ALA A 112 -10.37 -3.34 8.36
CA ALA A 112 -10.58 -3.47 6.92
C ALA A 112 -9.30 -3.19 6.15
N LYS A 113 -9.06 -3.94 5.05
CA LYS A 113 -7.86 -3.81 4.23
C LYS A 113 -8.23 -3.59 2.76
N LEU A 114 -7.68 -2.55 2.18
CA LEU A 114 -7.82 -2.17 0.78
C LEU A 114 -6.47 -2.32 0.07
N LYS A 115 -6.42 -3.17 -0.95
CA LYS A 115 -5.27 -3.26 -1.87
C LYS A 115 -5.50 -2.34 -3.06
N VAL A 116 -4.51 -1.50 -3.38
CA VAL A 116 -4.50 -0.63 -4.56
C VAL A 116 -3.36 -1.06 -5.47
N SER A 117 -3.64 -1.37 -6.73
CA SER A 117 -2.66 -1.85 -7.72
C SER A 117 -2.53 -0.86 -8.87
N PHE A 118 -1.28 -0.64 -9.32
CA PHE A 118 -0.87 0.38 -10.28
C PHE A 118 -0.25 -0.29 -11.51
N ALA A 119 -1.00 -0.39 -12.61
CA ALA A 119 -0.53 -1.02 -13.84
C ALA A 119 0.40 -0.12 -14.65
N LYS A 120 0.31 1.21 -14.51
CA LYS A 120 1.04 2.19 -15.32
C LYS A 120 1.98 3.01 -14.44
N ALA A 121 3.15 3.36 -14.98
CA ALA A 121 4.02 4.37 -14.38
C ALA A 121 3.34 5.74 -14.37
N GLY A 122 3.71 6.59 -13.42
CA GLY A 122 3.17 7.95 -13.29
C GLY A 122 2.94 8.37 -11.84
N THR A 123 2.40 9.57 -11.67
CA THR A 123 2.02 10.12 -10.37
C THR A 123 0.52 10.01 -10.18
N TYR A 124 0.14 9.52 -9.00
CA TYR A 124 -1.25 9.37 -8.58
C TYR A 124 -1.46 10.14 -7.29
N THR A 125 -2.61 10.79 -7.18
CA THR A 125 -3.00 11.46 -5.95
C THR A 125 -4.34 10.93 -5.45
N PHE A 126 -4.43 10.78 -4.13
CA PHE A 126 -5.62 10.32 -3.45
C PHE A 126 -5.90 11.21 -2.25
N THR A 127 -7.15 11.18 -1.82
CA THR A 127 -7.61 11.68 -0.54
C THR A 127 -8.43 10.61 0.17
N THR A 128 -8.69 10.80 1.45
CA THR A 128 -9.70 10.00 2.15
C THR A 128 -10.90 10.86 2.50
N LYS A 129 -12.02 10.19 2.65
CA LYS A 129 -13.23 10.76 3.20
C LYS A 129 -13.54 10.00 4.50
N ALA A 130 -13.80 10.71 5.59
CA ALA A 130 -14.08 10.11 6.89
C ALA A 130 -15.54 9.72 7.06
N GLY A 131 -15.80 8.93 8.10
CA GLY A 131 -17.07 8.23 8.28
C GLY A 131 -18.28 9.10 8.52
N GLU A 132 -18.11 10.24 9.14
CA GLU A 132 -19.19 11.18 9.43
C GLU A 132 -19.88 11.66 8.15
N ASP A 133 -19.13 11.78 7.06
CA ASP A 133 -19.67 12.15 5.76
C ASP A 133 -20.59 11.10 5.14
N TYR A 134 -20.61 9.89 5.68
CA TYR A 134 -21.49 8.80 5.26
C TYR A 134 -22.73 8.62 6.14
N MET A 135 -22.80 9.34 7.26
CA MET A 135 -23.90 9.29 8.19
C MET A 135 -24.89 10.45 7.91
N LYS A 136 -26.16 10.11 7.72
CA LYS A 136 -27.19 11.12 7.48
C LYS A 136 -27.27 12.10 8.67
N GLY A 137 -27.13 13.40 8.36
CA GLY A 137 -27.24 14.46 9.37
C GLY A 137 -25.94 14.77 10.12
N VAL A 138 -24.84 14.02 9.85
CA VAL A 138 -23.52 14.29 10.42
C VAL A 138 -22.64 14.89 9.33
N LYS A 139 -22.00 16.00 9.63
CA LYS A 139 -21.01 16.64 8.74
C LYS A 139 -19.64 16.54 9.36
N THR A 140 -18.66 16.14 8.57
CA THR A 140 -17.25 16.26 8.94
C THR A 140 -16.87 17.73 9.02
N VAL A 141 -16.36 18.17 10.15
CA VAL A 141 -15.95 19.56 10.37
C VAL A 141 -14.43 19.59 10.50
N GLY A 142 -13.76 20.31 9.59
CA GLY A 142 -12.32 20.57 9.66
C GLY A 142 -11.47 19.76 8.69
N GLU A 143 -10.20 20.14 8.57
CA GLU A 143 -9.21 19.48 7.70
C GLU A 143 -8.73 18.13 8.25
N ASP A 144 -9.00 17.83 9.50
CA ASP A 144 -8.46 16.71 10.25
C ASP A 144 -8.94 15.34 9.73
N ASN A 145 -9.99 15.33 8.91
CA ASN A 145 -10.55 14.11 8.34
C ASN A 145 -10.08 13.85 6.89
N VAL A 146 -9.26 14.73 6.33
CA VAL A 146 -8.79 14.64 4.95
C VAL A 146 -7.33 14.21 4.93
N LEU A 147 -7.10 12.94 4.65
CA LEU A 147 -5.75 12.40 4.46
C LEU A 147 -5.33 12.56 2.99
N LYS A 148 -4.06 12.86 2.76
CA LYS A 148 -3.50 13.08 1.42
C LYS A 148 -2.44 12.00 1.12
N LEU A 149 -2.56 11.35 -0.03
CA LEU A 149 -1.60 10.35 -0.49
C LEU A 149 -1.11 10.69 -1.90
N LYS A 150 0.21 10.76 -2.06
CA LYS A 150 0.87 10.79 -3.37
C LYS A 150 1.56 9.46 -3.60
N VAL A 151 1.30 8.80 -4.74
CA VAL A 151 2.00 7.58 -5.16
C VAL A 151 2.76 7.87 -6.45
N ILE A 152 4.05 7.58 -6.45
CA ILE A 152 4.94 7.72 -7.61
C ILE A 152 5.31 6.31 -8.05
N VAL A 153 4.93 5.96 -9.26
CA VAL A 153 5.18 4.65 -9.89
C VAL A 153 6.19 4.85 -11.00
N ALA A 154 7.36 4.21 -10.89
CA ALA A 154 8.45 4.28 -11.85
C ALA A 154 8.63 2.96 -12.62
#